data_968952f6422f9f8c7dfcf1671b367223
#
_entry.id   968952f6422f9f8c7dfcf1671b367223
#
_cell.length_a   1.000
_cell.length_b   1.000
_cell.length_c   1.000
_cell.angle_alpha   90.00
_cell.angle_beta   90.00
_cell.angle_gamma   90.00
#
_symmetry.space_group_name_H-M   'P 1'
#
loop_
_entity.id
_entity.type
_entity.pdbx_description
1 polymer ?
#
loop_
_entity_poly.entity_id
_entity_poly.type
_entity_poly.pdbx_seq_one_letter_code
_entity_poly.pdbx_strand_id
1 'polypeptide(L)' 'MQKYEYKVSKVLKRDEAEFFMNEMAKDGWRVIDTVMWANVKLGIVVTLERELGQ' A
#
# COMPACT_ATOMS: atom_id res chain seq x y z
N MET A 1 22.86 -2.28 4.91
CA MET A 1 22.25 -0.98 4.60
C MET A 1 20.93 -1.15 3.89
N GLN A 2 19.93 -0.42 4.33
CA GLN A 2 18.61 -0.59 3.78
C GLN A 2 18.45 0.17 2.49
N LYS A 3 17.93 -0.49 1.48
CA LYS A 3 17.78 0.14 0.16
C LYS A 3 16.34 0.44 -0.20
N TYR A 4 15.42 0.05 0.65
CA TYR A 4 14.00 0.25 0.40
C TYR A 4 13.33 0.82 1.62
N GLU A 5 12.29 1.57 1.40
CA GLU A 5 11.44 1.96 2.50
C GLU A 5 10.06 1.38 2.27
N TYR A 6 9.34 1.20 3.34
CA TYR A 6 8.05 0.52 3.29
C TYR A 6 6.97 1.39 3.89
N LYS A 7 5.78 1.22 3.39
CA LYS A 7 4.63 1.95 3.90
C LYS A 7 3.44 0.99 3.97
N VAL A 8 2.69 1.09 5.04
CA VAL A 8 1.49 0.28 5.22
C VAL A 8 0.32 1.21 5.38
N SER A 9 -0.73 0.97 4.62
CA SER A 9 -1.90 1.81 4.71
C SER A 9 -2.74 1.44 5.91
N LYS A 10 -3.67 2.32 6.27
CA LYS A 10 -4.70 1.93 7.21
C LYS A 10 -5.71 1.08 6.45
N VAL A 11 -6.72 0.60 7.16
CA VAL A 11 -7.76 -0.20 6.52
C VAL A 11 -8.57 0.68 5.58
N LEU A 12 -8.69 0.27 4.34
CA LEU A 12 -9.34 1.06 3.31
C LEU A 12 -10.47 0.27 2.68
N LYS A 13 -11.44 0.98 2.14
CA LYS A 13 -12.46 0.36 1.33
C LYS A 13 -11.89 0.13 -0.07
N ARG A 14 -12.61 -0.67 -0.85
CA ARG A 14 -12.10 -1.03 -2.18
C ARG A 14 -11.76 0.19 -3.02
N ASP A 15 -12.68 1.13 -3.10
CA ASP A 15 -12.45 2.31 -3.94
C ASP A 15 -11.31 3.15 -3.41
N GLU A 16 -11.23 3.24 -2.10
CA GLU A 16 -10.15 3.99 -1.48
C GLU A 16 -8.81 3.33 -1.71
N ALA A 17 -8.80 1.99 -1.65
CA ALA A 17 -7.55 1.27 -1.84
C ALA A 17 -7.03 1.47 -3.26
N GLU A 18 -7.91 1.42 -4.23
CA GLU A 18 -7.51 1.63 -5.61
C GLU A 18 -6.93 3.02 -5.79
N PHE A 19 -7.62 4.02 -5.28
CA PHE A 19 -7.14 5.39 -5.38
C PHE A 19 -5.78 5.54 -4.67
N PHE A 20 -5.67 4.96 -3.49
CA PHE A 20 -4.45 5.04 -2.71
C PHE A 20 -3.28 4.42 -3.48
N MET A 21 -3.51 3.24 -4.05
CA MET A 21 -2.44 2.57 -4.78
C MET A 21 -2.00 3.38 -5.99
N ASN A 22 -2.95 3.97 -6.70
CA ASN A 22 -2.61 4.76 -7.87
C ASN A 22 -1.84 6.02 -7.48
N GLU A 23 -2.24 6.66 -6.40
CA GLU A 23 -1.54 7.86 -5.95
C GLU A 23 -0.13 7.54 -5.50
N MET A 24 0.02 6.43 -4.79
CA MET A 24 1.36 6.04 -4.34
C MET A 24 2.25 5.68 -5.51
N ALA A 25 1.68 5.06 -6.53
CA ALA A 25 2.47 4.68 -7.70
C ALA A 25 3.07 5.89 -8.39
N LYS A 26 2.38 7.01 -8.34
CA LYS A 26 2.91 8.24 -8.94
C LYS A 26 4.17 8.71 -8.24
N ASP A 27 4.33 8.34 -6.98
CA ASP A 27 5.50 8.71 -6.22
C ASP A 27 6.56 7.64 -6.21
N GLY A 28 6.39 6.62 -7.02
CA GLY A 28 7.40 5.58 -7.12
C GLY A 28 7.19 4.39 -6.20
N TRP A 29 6.07 4.34 -5.50
CA TRP A 29 5.79 3.23 -4.61
C TRP A 29 5.27 2.04 -5.38
N ARG A 30 5.61 0.85 -4.93
CA ARG A 30 5.14 -0.39 -5.51
C ARG A 30 4.34 -1.17 -4.49
N VAL A 31 3.21 -1.71 -4.91
CA VAL A 31 2.41 -2.55 -4.01
C VAL A 31 3.03 -3.93 -3.99
N ILE A 32 3.38 -4.39 -2.80
CA ILE A 32 3.98 -5.71 -2.68
C ILE A 32 3.06 -6.71 -1.98
N ASP A 33 2.01 -6.22 -1.33
CA ASP A 33 1.09 -7.12 -0.68
C ASP A 33 -0.21 -6.39 -0.37
N THR A 34 -1.30 -7.12 -0.39
CA THR A 34 -2.57 -6.60 0.07
C THR A 34 -3.23 -7.66 0.92
N VAL A 35 -3.87 -7.23 1.99
CA VAL A 35 -4.54 -8.13 2.90
C VAL A 35 -5.98 -7.69 3.05
N MET A 36 -6.89 -8.63 2.90
CA MET A 36 -8.30 -8.35 3.09
C MET A 36 -8.74 -8.81 4.45
N TRP A 37 -9.40 -7.92 5.15
CA TRP A 37 -9.87 -8.20 6.49
C TRP A 37 -11.37 -8.46 6.46
N ALA A 38 -11.73 -9.65 6.07
CA ALA A 38 -13.13 -9.97 5.89
C ALA A 38 -13.90 -9.97 7.20
N ASN A 39 -13.24 -10.30 8.27
CA ASN A 39 -13.91 -10.37 9.55
C ASN A 39 -14.36 -9.05 10.09
N VAL A 40 -13.73 -7.97 9.64
CA VAL A 40 -13.96 -6.72 10.30
C VAL A 40 -14.69 -5.86 9.36
N LYS A 41 -15.18 -5.80 8.56
CA LYS A 41 -15.82 -4.86 7.70
C LYS A 41 -15.17 -4.77 6.34
N LEU A 42 -14.63 -5.82 5.89
CA LEU A 42 -14.13 -5.87 4.53
C LEU A 42 -13.18 -4.72 4.23
N GLY A 43 -12.16 -4.63 5.03
CA GLY A 43 -11.15 -3.62 4.80
C GLY A 43 -9.98 -4.20 4.03
N ILE A 44 -9.21 -3.34 3.41
CA ILE A 44 -8.02 -3.72 2.67
C ILE A 44 -6.84 -2.96 3.23
N VAL A 45 -5.78 -3.69 3.53
CA VAL A 45 -4.53 -3.08 3.99
C VAL A 45 -3.51 -3.31 2.88
N VAL A 46 -2.87 -2.23 2.48
CA VAL A 46 -1.93 -2.27 1.37
C VAL A 46 -0.53 -2.03 1.89
N THR A 47 0.40 -2.88 1.50
CA THR A 47 1.81 -2.72 1.84
C THR A 47 2.57 -2.35 0.58
N LEU A 48 3.37 -1.31 0.68
CA LEU A 48 4.10 -0.82 -0.46
C LEU A 48 5.58 -0.70 -0.13
N GLU A 49 6.39 -0.72 -1.16
CA GLU A 49 7.82 -0.45 -0.98
C GLU A 49 8.27 0.54 -2.04
N ARG A 50 9.33 1.25 -1.73
CA ARG A 50 9.93 2.19 -2.67
C ARG A 50 11.44 2.11 -2.52
N GLU A 51 12.13 2.13 -3.63
CA GLU A 51 13.57 2.11 -3.60
C GLU A 51 14.10 3.43 -3.09
N LEU A 52 15.02 3.37 -2.15
CA LEU A 52 15.66 4.58 -1.64
C LEU A 52 16.63 5.10 -2.68
N GLY A 53 16.57 6.31 -2.91
CA GLY A 53 17.20 6.91 -3.92
C GLY A 53 18.49 6.86 -4.27
N GLN A 54 18.69 6.91 -4.83
CA GLN A 54 19.56 7.00 -5.26
C GLN A 54 19.99 7.84 -5.73
#